data_8ba55551aa67769e4ce6cba144d4bbe0
#
_entry.id   8ba55551aa67769e4ce6cba144d4bbe0
#
_cell.length_a   1.000
_cell.length_b   1.000
_cell.length_c   1.000
_cell.angle_alpha   90.00
_cell.angle_beta   90.00
_cell.angle_gamma   90.00
#
_symmetry.space_group_name_H-M   'P 1'
#
loop_
_entity.id
_entity.type
_entity.pdbx_description
1 polymer ?
#
loop_
_entity_poly.entity_id
_entity_poly.type
_entity_poly.pdbx_seq_one_letter_code
_entity_poly.pdbx_strand_id
1 'polypeptide(L)'
;HLDALESLLSVEGDRVSMVMVTITNNSGGGQPVSLENLRGVREICSRFGKPFFLDACRFAENSWFIKQREAGYADRTPKEIAQEMFALADGCIVSAKKDGLANIGGFLALNDDALAQKCRNLLILTEGFPTYGGLAGYDLEAIARGLEEVVDESYLRSRIDSVAYLADRLIDCGIPIVQPAGGHAVYIDAGKLLAHIPPEEFPGVALVNALYLHAGIRSSEIGSLMFGGAAMMELVRLAIPRRSLTRSHLDYVAESVAEVALDRDELSGFRITYAPPQLRHFTAQFEPVVILSREDGEGPVDSLRRVLDTVPSPR
;
A
#
# COMPACT_ATOMS: atom_id res chain seq x y z
N HIS A 1 -17.10 -4.40 -5.68
CA HIS A 1 -18.17 -5.24 -6.22
C HIS A 1 -19.49 -4.87 -5.55
N LEU A 2 -20.35 -4.09 -6.25
CA LEU A 2 -21.59 -3.53 -5.67
C LEU A 2 -22.60 -4.62 -5.29
N ASP A 3 -22.81 -5.60 -6.15
CA ASP A 3 -23.76 -6.71 -5.88
C ASP A 3 -23.34 -7.52 -4.65
N ALA A 4 -22.04 -7.73 -4.45
CA ALA A 4 -21.55 -8.44 -3.26
C ALA A 4 -21.78 -7.61 -1.99
N LEU A 5 -21.60 -6.29 -2.04
CA LEU A 5 -21.91 -5.39 -0.93
C LEU A 5 -23.40 -5.43 -0.59
N GLU A 6 -24.27 -5.33 -1.60
CA GLU A 6 -25.72 -5.39 -1.41
C GLU A 6 -26.16 -6.71 -0.81
N SER A 7 -25.65 -7.82 -1.36
CA SER A 7 -25.93 -9.17 -0.85
C SER A 7 -25.47 -9.33 0.62
N LEU A 8 -24.27 -8.86 0.96
CA LEU A 8 -23.77 -8.89 2.34
C LEU A 8 -24.68 -8.10 3.29
N LEU A 9 -25.03 -6.87 2.92
CA LEU A 9 -25.87 -6.02 3.76
C LEU A 9 -27.31 -6.53 3.90
N SER A 10 -27.85 -7.23 2.89
CA SER A 10 -29.16 -7.86 2.96
C SER A 10 -29.22 -9.05 3.92
N VAL A 11 -28.12 -9.78 4.06
CA VAL A 11 -28.06 -11.00 4.90
C VAL A 11 -27.52 -10.69 6.31
N GLU A 12 -26.44 -9.89 6.39
CA GLU A 12 -25.70 -9.65 7.62
C GLU A 12 -25.70 -8.18 8.06
N GLY A 13 -26.60 -7.36 7.50
CA GLY A 13 -26.59 -5.92 7.75
C GLY A 13 -26.59 -5.53 9.23
N ASP A 14 -27.30 -6.26 10.09
CA ASP A 14 -27.32 -5.99 11.54
C ASP A 14 -25.96 -6.14 12.22
N ARG A 15 -25.05 -6.93 11.65
CA ARG A 15 -23.69 -7.12 12.13
C ARG A 15 -22.69 -6.12 11.55
N VAL A 16 -23.09 -5.36 10.53
CA VAL A 16 -22.24 -4.35 9.85
C VAL A 16 -22.47 -2.99 10.49
N SER A 17 -21.45 -2.46 11.15
CA SER A 17 -21.51 -1.14 11.79
C SER A 17 -21.30 0.01 10.81
N MET A 18 -20.48 -0.16 9.79
CA MET A 18 -20.18 0.81 8.74
C MET A 18 -19.63 0.13 7.49
N VAL A 19 -19.68 0.82 6.37
CA VAL A 19 -18.99 0.45 5.12
C VAL A 19 -17.83 1.43 4.91
N MET A 20 -16.65 0.93 4.61
CA MET A 20 -15.47 1.76 4.33
C MET A 20 -14.86 1.39 2.99
N VAL A 21 -14.54 2.40 2.18
CA VAL A 21 -13.82 2.23 0.91
C VAL A 21 -12.47 2.93 0.99
N THR A 22 -11.41 2.19 0.67
CA THR A 22 -10.03 2.74 0.64
C THR A 22 -9.70 3.31 -0.73
N ILE A 23 -9.32 4.58 -0.78
CA ILE A 23 -8.95 5.34 -1.99
C ILE A 23 -7.53 5.93 -1.85
N THR A 24 -6.52 5.58 -2.68
CA THR A 24 -6.43 4.38 -3.53
C THR A 24 -6.16 3.14 -2.68
N ASN A 25 -6.52 1.95 -3.17
CA ASN A 25 -6.29 0.71 -2.43
C ASN A 25 -4.80 0.40 -2.32
N ASN A 26 -4.33 0.16 -1.08
CA ASN A 26 -2.92 -0.16 -0.84
C ASN A 26 -2.58 -1.65 -1.02
N SER A 27 -3.49 -2.55 -0.67
CA SER A 27 -3.23 -4.00 -0.68
C SER A 27 -3.47 -4.64 -2.05
N GLY A 28 -4.25 -3.99 -2.90
CA GLY A 28 -4.63 -4.48 -4.22
C GLY A 28 -3.95 -3.73 -5.38
N GLY A 29 -2.64 -3.48 -5.31
CA GLY A 29 -1.89 -2.88 -6.41
C GLY A 29 -1.96 -1.35 -6.51
N GLY A 30 -2.40 -0.66 -5.47
CA GLY A 30 -2.50 0.82 -5.48
C GLY A 30 -3.59 1.36 -6.41
N GLN A 31 -4.60 0.54 -6.72
CA GLN A 31 -5.62 0.85 -7.71
C GLN A 31 -6.59 1.92 -7.22
N PRO A 32 -7.01 2.86 -8.10
CA PRO A 32 -8.03 3.85 -7.79
C PRO A 32 -9.43 3.24 -7.76
N VAL A 33 -10.34 3.98 -7.15
CA VAL A 33 -11.78 3.70 -7.15
C VAL A 33 -12.48 4.79 -7.98
N SER A 34 -13.36 4.39 -8.89
CA SER A 34 -14.10 5.32 -9.71
C SER A 34 -15.16 6.08 -8.91
N LEU A 35 -15.50 7.28 -9.34
CA LEU A 35 -16.56 8.05 -8.72
C LEU A 35 -17.94 7.39 -8.90
N GLU A 36 -18.14 6.73 -10.04
CA GLU A 36 -19.33 5.91 -10.29
C GLU A 36 -19.48 4.81 -9.24
N ASN A 37 -18.39 4.10 -8.91
CA ASN A 37 -18.42 3.07 -7.86
C ASN A 37 -18.73 3.67 -6.48
N LEU A 38 -18.11 4.82 -6.14
CA LEU A 38 -18.39 5.49 -4.87
C LEU A 38 -19.87 5.91 -4.75
N ARG A 39 -20.50 6.38 -5.84
CA ARG A 39 -21.94 6.69 -5.88
C ARG A 39 -22.77 5.43 -5.65
N GLY A 40 -22.42 4.32 -6.31
CA GLY A 40 -23.09 3.04 -6.09
C GLY A 40 -23.00 2.55 -4.65
N VAL A 41 -21.81 2.67 -4.02
CA VAL A 41 -21.64 2.36 -2.59
C VAL A 41 -22.51 3.26 -1.73
N ARG A 42 -22.56 4.58 -1.98
CA ARG A 42 -23.42 5.54 -1.26
C ARG A 42 -24.87 5.16 -1.35
N GLU A 43 -25.34 4.81 -2.54
CA GLU A 43 -26.74 4.41 -2.76
C GLU A 43 -27.10 3.15 -1.97
N ILE A 44 -26.28 2.13 -2.03
CA ILE A 44 -26.48 0.88 -1.26
C ILE A 44 -26.48 1.18 0.24
N CYS A 45 -25.46 1.91 0.74
CA CYS A 45 -25.38 2.26 2.15
C CYS A 45 -26.63 3.04 2.63
N SER A 46 -27.15 3.96 1.81
CA SER A 46 -28.36 4.73 2.13
C SER A 46 -29.61 3.83 2.24
N ARG A 47 -29.77 2.86 1.33
CA ARG A 47 -30.88 1.90 1.37
C ARG A 47 -30.89 1.03 2.63
N PHE A 48 -29.70 0.66 3.10
CA PHE A 48 -29.55 -0.19 4.29
C PHE A 48 -29.30 0.60 5.60
N GLY A 49 -29.33 1.93 5.55
CA GLY A 49 -29.10 2.79 6.71
C GLY A 49 -27.71 2.62 7.33
N LYS A 50 -26.67 2.33 6.51
CA LYS A 50 -25.30 2.15 6.98
C LYS A 50 -24.45 3.38 6.73
N PRO A 51 -23.63 3.80 7.70
CA PRO A 51 -22.65 4.86 7.50
C PRO A 51 -21.63 4.45 6.43
N PHE A 52 -21.32 5.38 5.53
CA PHE A 52 -20.31 5.22 4.51
C PHE A 52 -19.09 6.09 4.79
N PHE A 53 -17.92 5.48 4.95
CA PHE A 53 -16.66 6.14 5.25
C PHE A 53 -15.63 5.92 4.16
N LEU A 54 -14.72 6.88 4.00
CA LEU A 54 -13.54 6.75 3.14
C LEU A 54 -12.27 6.58 3.99
N ASP A 55 -11.49 5.53 3.73
CA ASP A 55 -10.06 5.57 4.01
C ASP A 55 -9.42 6.37 2.88
N ALA A 56 -9.26 7.67 3.13
CA ALA A 56 -8.89 8.65 2.13
C ALA A 56 -7.40 9.01 2.17
N CYS A 57 -6.57 8.09 2.63
CA CYS A 57 -5.13 8.33 2.77
C CYS A 57 -4.42 8.75 1.48
N ARG A 58 -5.00 8.41 0.30
CA ARG A 58 -4.44 8.75 -1.03
C ARG A 58 -5.52 9.34 -1.95
N PHE A 59 -6.34 10.20 -1.40
CA PHE A 59 -7.47 10.81 -2.10
C PHE A 59 -7.05 11.65 -3.31
N ALA A 60 -5.92 12.32 -3.24
CA ALA A 60 -5.44 13.17 -4.32
C ALA A 60 -4.94 12.34 -5.51
N GLU A 61 -4.21 11.24 -5.25
CA GLU A 61 -3.85 10.27 -6.29
C GLU A 61 -5.13 9.69 -6.95
N ASN A 62 -6.15 9.36 -6.15
CA ASN A 62 -7.44 8.86 -6.66
C ASN A 62 -8.15 9.90 -7.54
N SER A 63 -8.18 11.17 -7.09
CA SER A 63 -8.76 12.27 -7.87
C SER A 63 -8.08 12.46 -9.22
N TRP A 64 -6.75 12.32 -9.26
CA TRP A 64 -5.98 12.39 -10.49
C TRP A 64 -6.36 11.29 -11.48
N PHE A 65 -6.52 10.06 -11.01
CA PHE A 65 -6.97 8.96 -11.85
C PHE A 65 -8.40 9.16 -12.38
N ILE A 66 -9.32 9.69 -11.56
CA ILE A 66 -10.68 10.04 -12.01
C ILE A 66 -10.59 11.09 -13.12
N LYS A 67 -9.81 12.18 -12.90
CA LYS A 67 -9.59 13.21 -13.93
C LYS A 67 -9.10 12.63 -15.25
N GLN A 68 -8.20 11.66 -15.19
CA GLN A 68 -7.59 11.07 -16.39
C GLN A 68 -8.45 10.03 -17.11
N ARG A 69 -9.31 9.31 -16.35
CA ARG A 69 -9.93 8.07 -16.83
C ARG A 69 -11.46 8.16 -16.96
N GLU A 70 -12.11 9.06 -16.22
CA GLU A 70 -13.57 9.13 -16.22
C GLU A 70 -14.07 10.23 -17.18
N ALA A 71 -15.10 9.89 -17.96
CA ALA A 71 -15.72 10.85 -18.87
C ALA A 71 -16.33 12.03 -18.10
N GLY A 72 -16.09 13.25 -18.59
CA GLY A 72 -16.62 14.48 -17.98
C GLY A 72 -15.77 15.07 -16.86
N TYR A 73 -14.63 14.46 -16.51
CA TYR A 73 -13.75 14.95 -15.44
C TYR A 73 -12.44 15.57 -15.91
N ALA A 74 -12.13 15.51 -17.20
CA ALA A 74 -10.87 16.01 -17.77
C ALA A 74 -10.61 17.50 -17.49
N ASP A 75 -11.66 18.31 -17.47
CA ASP A 75 -11.57 19.76 -17.23
C ASP A 75 -11.75 20.15 -15.75
N ARG A 76 -12.04 19.20 -14.87
CA ARG A 76 -12.17 19.41 -13.42
C ARG A 76 -10.81 19.38 -12.75
N THR A 77 -10.62 20.20 -11.73
CA THR A 77 -9.41 20.16 -10.91
C THR A 77 -9.43 18.95 -9.95
N PRO A 78 -8.26 18.40 -9.57
CA PRO A 78 -8.20 17.32 -8.57
C PRO A 78 -8.87 17.70 -7.24
N LYS A 79 -8.82 18.98 -6.86
CA LYS A 79 -9.49 19.50 -5.67
C LYS A 79 -11.01 19.37 -5.76
N GLU A 80 -11.62 19.78 -6.88
CA GLU A 80 -13.07 19.66 -7.09
C GLU A 80 -13.50 18.19 -7.10
N ILE A 81 -12.72 17.31 -7.72
CA ILE A 81 -12.99 15.87 -7.75
C ILE A 81 -12.90 15.28 -6.34
N ALA A 82 -11.87 15.66 -5.57
CA ALA A 82 -11.75 15.24 -4.18
C ALA A 82 -12.95 15.68 -3.34
N GLN A 83 -13.37 16.93 -3.46
CA GLN A 83 -14.55 17.44 -2.76
C GLN A 83 -15.82 16.66 -3.12
N GLU A 84 -15.98 16.27 -4.38
CA GLU A 84 -17.10 15.44 -4.81
C GLU A 84 -17.06 14.03 -4.20
N MET A 85 -15.88 13.40 -4.13
CA MET A 85 -15.72 12.10 -3.44
C MET A 85 -16.07 12.20 -1.95
N PHE A 86 -15.55 13.22 -1.25
CA PHE A 86 -15.83 13.41 0.17
C PHE A 86 -17.31 13.72 0.45
N ALA A 87 -18.00 14.44 -0.45
CA ALA A 87 -19.41 14.74 -0.31
C ALA A 87 -20.33 13.50 -0.36
N LEU A 88 -19.85 12.38 -0.89
CA LEU A 88 -20.57 11.11 -0.90
C LEU A 88 -20.48 10.36 0.45
N ALA A 89 -19.55 10.70 1.32
CA ALA A 89 -19.27 9.96 2.54
C ALA A 89 -19.80 10.65 3.79
N ASP A 90 -20.13 9.87 4.82
CA ASP A 90 -20.51 10.39 6.13
C ASP A 90 -19.30 10.77 6.98
N GLY A 91 -18.11 10.29 6.58
CA GLY A 91 -16.84 10.62 7.20
C GLY A 91 -15.65 10.01 6.48
N CYS A 92 -14.46 10.38 6.92
CA CYS A 92 -13.22 9.84 6.38
C CYS A 92 -12.13 9.76 7.45
N ILE A 93 -11.18 8.85 7.21
CA ILE A 93 -9.89 8.80 7.91
C ILE A 93 -8.77 9.11 6.93
N VAL A 94 -7.79 9.90 7.38
CA VAL A 94 -6.62 10.28 6.57
C VAL A 94 -5.35 10.12 7.40
N SER A 95 -4.43 9.32 6.90
CA SER A 95 -3.05 9.32 7.40
C SER A 95 -2.27 10.43 6.70
N ALA A 96 -1.89 11.46 7.45
CA ALA A 96 -1.21 12.63 6.90
C ALA A 96 0.20 12.34 6.34
N LYS A 97 0.79 11.20 6.73
CA LYS A 97 2.07 10.70 6.17
C LYS A 97 1.99 10.31 4.69
N LYS A 98 0.81 10.40 4.09
CA LYS A 98 0.56 10.12 2.68
C LYS A 98 0.16 11.42 1.95
N ASP A 99 -1.08 11.60 1.59
CA ASP A 99 -1.53 12.80 0.87
C ASP A 99 -1.60 14.07 1.73
N GLY A 100 -1.46 13.97 3.04
CA GLY A 100 -1.19 15.14 3.87
C GLY A 100 0.22 15.72 3.72
N LEU A 101 1.13 15.06 2.97
CA LEU A 101 2.53 15.46 2.73
C LEU A 101 3.34 15.77 4.01
N ALA A 102 2.87 15.28 5.16
CA ALA A 102 3.50 15.45 6.47
C ALA A 102 4.27 14.18 6.89
N ASN A 103 5.18 14.33 7.85
CA ASN A 103 5.98 13.22 8.36
C ASN A 103 5.25 12.41 9.45
N ILE A 104 4.21 12.97 10.06
CA ILE A 104 3.45 12.36 11.17
C ILE A 104 1.98 12.78 11.11
N GLY A 105 1.14 12.08 11.88
CA GLY A 105 -0.23 12.46 12.15
C GLY A 105 -1.25 11.94 11.16
N GLY A 106 -2.45 12.42 11.37
CA GLY A 106 -3.65 12.07 10.61
C GLY A 106 -4.86 12.74 11.22
N PHE A 107 -6.01 12.54 10.61
CA PHE A 107 -7.27 13.05 11.15
C PHE A 107 -8.44 12.14 10.80
N LEU A 108 -9.47 12.25 11.61
CA LEU A 108 -10.82 11.73 11.39
C LEU A 108 -11.74 12.92 11.18
N ALA A 109 -12.50 12.93 10.09
CA ALA A 109 -13.56 13.90 9.84
C ALA A 109 -14.88 13.15 9.65
N LEU A 110 -15.98 13.66 10.24
CA LEU A 110 -17.29 13.02 10.15
C LEU A 110 -18.42 14.04 10.40
N ASN A 111 -19.62 13.70 9.91
CA ASN A 111 -20.79 14.58 9.95
C ASN A 111 -21.70 14.32 11.16
N ASP A 112 -21.57 13.18 11.86
CA ASP A 112 -22.37 12.83 13.03
C ASP A 112 -21.77 13.43 14.30
N ASP A 113 -22.42 14.42 14.89
CA ASP A 113 -21.96 15.12 16.09
C ASP A 113 -21.87 14.20 17.32
N ALA A 114 -22.78 13.24 17.46
CA ALA A 114 -22.78 12.31 18.59
C ALA A 114 -21.60 11.34 18.50
N LEU A 115 -21.31 10.82 17.31
CA LEU A 115 -20.15 10.00 17.06
C LEU A 115 -18.86 10.82 17.19
N ALA A 116 -18.83 12.05 16.68
CA ALA A 116 -17.69 12.96 16.83
C ALA A 116 -17.35 13.23 18.28
N GLN A 117 -18.36 13.42 19.16
CA GLN A 117 -18.12 13.61 20.58
C GLN A 117 -17.54 12.35 21.26
N LYS A 118 -18.02 11.16 20.90
CA LYS A 118 -17.43 9.90 21.39
C LYS A 118 -15.97 9.74 20.97
N CYS A 119 -15.66 10.07 19.71
CA CYS A 119 -14.29 10.03 19.17
C CYS A 119 -13.37 11.03 19.89
N ARG A 120 -13.86 12.27 20.17
CA ARG A 120 -13.08 13.25 20.96
C ARG A 120 -12.79 12.76 22.37
N ASN A 121 -13.75 12.15 23.05
CA ASN A 121 -13.54 11.58 24.38
C ASN A 121 -12.47 10.47 24.35
N LEU A 122 -12.53 9.58 23.37
CA LEU A 122 -11.53 8.53 23.19
C LEU A 122 -10.16 9.09 22.86
N LEU A 123 -10.09 10.11 22.00
CA LEU A 123 -8.84 10.80 21.63
C LEU A 123 -8.15 11.38 22.88
N ILE A 124 -8.90 12.01 23.79
CA ILE A 124 -8.34 12.55 25.05
C ILE A 124 -7.71 11.45 25.91
N LEU A 125 -8.29 10.25 25.91
CA LEU A 125 -7.80 9.14 26.70
C LEU A 125 -6.57 8.44 26.09
N THR A 126 -6.42 8.49 24.76
CA THR A 126 -5.43 7.67 24.05
C THR A 126 -4.27 8.48 23.45
N GLU A 127 -4.49 9.73 23.05
CA GLU A 127 -3.52 10.52 22.28
C GLU A 127 -3.28 11.92 22.85
N GLY A 128 -4.34 12.73 23.01
CA GLY A 128 -4.24 14.10 23.48
C GLY A 128 -5.53 14.90 23.31
N PHE A 129 -5.47 16.20 23.59
CA PHE A 129 -6.65 17.06 23.46
C PHE A 129 -7.09 17.24 22.01
N PRO A 130 -8.40 17.43 21.74
CA PRO A 130 -8.94 17.59 20.39
C PRO A 130 -8.38 18.79 19.61
N THR A 131 -7.76 19.74 20.28
CA THR A 131 -7.15 20.91 19.66
C THR A 131 -5.87 20.61 18.89
N TYR A 132 -5.13 19.56 19.30
CA TYR A 132 -3.85 19.18 18.65
C TYR A 132 -3.68 17.67 18.45
N GLY A 133 -4.53 16.81 19.08
CA GLY A 133 -4.48 15.36 18.91
C GLY A 133 -3.12 14.71 19.22
N GLY A 134 -2.35 15.28 20.18
CA GLY A 134 -1.00 14.83 20.51
C GLY A 134 0.10 15.34 19.55
N LEU A 135 -0.23 16.19 18.56
CA LEU A 135 0.71 16.72 17.57
C LEU A 135 1.26 18.08 17.99
N ALA A 136 2.48 18.38 17.60
CA ALA A 136 3.03 19.73 17.75
C ALA A 136 2.40 20.71 16.75
N GLY A 137 2.43 22.02 17.05
CA GLY A 137 1.81 23.03 16.19
C GLY A 137 2.39 23.07 14.77
N TYR A 138 3.69 22.85 14.61
CA TYR A 138 4.33 22.78 13.29
C TYR A 138 3.91 21.53 12.49
N ASP A 139 3.56 20.42 13.13
CA ASP A 139 3.01 19.24 12.45
C ASP A 139 1.60 19.51 11.90
N LEU A 140 0.78 20.23 12.70
CA LEU A 140 -0.55 20.65 12.25
C LEU A 140 -0.47 21.62 11.06
N GLU A 141 0.46 22.58 11.12
CA GLU A 141 0.70 23.50 10.01
C GLU A 141 1.21 22.77 8.76
N ALA A 142 2.13 21.80 8.93
CA ALA A 142 2.61 20.97 7.84
C ALA A 142 1.47 20.16 7.17
N ILE A 143 0.56 19.59 7.97
CA ILE A 143 -0.60 18.87 7.45
C ILE A 143 -1.54 19.83 6.68
N ALA A 144 -1.83 21.00 7.25
CA ALA A 144 -2.70 22.00 6.61
C ALA A 144 -2.10 22.43 5.26
N ARG A 145 -0.82 22.74 5.22
CA ARG A 145 -0.12 23.12 3.99
C ARG A 145 -0.05 21.95 2.99
N GLY A 146 0.22 20.74 3.47
CA GLY A 146 0.30 19.54 2.63
C GLY A 146 -1.04 19.23 1.95
N LEU A 147 -2.17 19.42 2.62
CA LEU A 147 -3.50 19.23 2.04
C LEU A 147 -3.83 20.23 0.93
N GLU A 148 -3.26 21.45 0.99
CA GLU A 148 -3.38 22.42 -0.10
C GLU A 148 -2.49 22.07 -1.30
N GLU A 149 -1.26 21.62 -1.03
CA GLU A 149 -0.27 21.33 -2.07
C GLU A 149 -0.53 20.00 -2.80
N VAL A 150 -1.09 19.01 -2.12
CA VAL A 150 -1.25 17.66 -2.68
C VAL A 150 -2.17 17.58 -3.87
N VAL A 151 -3.09 18.54 -4.03
CA VAL A 151 -4.05 18.61 -5.13
C VAL A 151 -3.53 19.43 -6.33
N ASP A 152 -2.28 19.89 -6.28
CA ASP A 152 -1.63 20.55 -7.41
C ASP A 152 -1.41 19.55 -8.56
N GLU A 153 -1.81 19.93 -9.77
CA GLU A 153 -1.75 19.04 -10.93
C GLU A 153 -0.31 18.71 -11.37
N SER A 154 0.62 19.64 -11.22
CA SER A 154 2.03 19.41 -11.56
C SER A 154 2.67 18.40 -10.64
N TYR A 155 2.34 18.50 -9.34
CA TYR A 155 2.75 17.51 -8.35
C TYR A 155 2.16 16.13 -8.64
N LEU A 156 0.84 16.03 -8.84
CA LEU A 156 0.16 14.76 -9.08
C LEU A 156 0.64 14.09 -10.36
N ARG A 157 0.83 14.86 -11.43
CA ARG A 157 1.43 14.37 -12.68
C ARG A 157 2.79 13.75 -12.42
N SER A 158 3.72 14.51 -11.84
CA SER A 158 5.06 14.03 -11.53
C SER A 158 5.04 12.77 -10.64
N ARG A 159 4.11 12.73 -9.68
CA ARG A 159 3.91 11.60 -8.77
C ARG A 159 3.50 10.33 -9.52
N ILE A 160 2.46 10.42 -10.33
CA ILE A 160 1.89 9.28 -11.06
C ILE A 160 2.82 8.84 -12.20
N ASP A 161 3.39 9.81 -12.95
CA ASP A 161 4.34 9.53 -14.04
C ASP A 161 5.59 8.79 -13.52
N SER A 162 6.06 9.10 -12.30
CA SER A 162 7.18 8.39 -11.69
C SER A 162 6.87 6.91 -11.42
N VAL A 163 5.64 6.61 -10.97
CA VAL A 163 5.20 5.22 -10.75
C VAL A 163 5.04 4.49 -12.07
N ALA A 164 4.40 5.13 -13.06
CA ALA A 164 4.21 4.57 -14.40
C ALA A 164 5.56 4.28 -15.05
N TYR A 165 6.52 5.21 -14.96
CA TYR A 165 7.88 5.01 -15.49
C TYR A 165 8.58 3.77 -14.93
N LEU A 166 8.56 3.58 -13.60
CA LEU A 166 9.14 2.38 -13.00
C LEU A 166 8.41 1.12 -13.45
N ALA A 167 7.08 1.18 -13.54
CA ALA A 167 6.27 0.05 -14.01
C ALA A 167 6.64 -0.35 -15.45
N ASP A 168 6.73 0.63 -16.35
CA ASP A 168 7.09 0.39 -17.76
C ASP A 168 8.50 -0.23 -17.86
N ARG A 169 9.47 0.31 -17.12
CA ARG A 169 10.83 -0.25 -17.07
C ARG A 169 10.86 -1.72 -16.60
N LEU A 170 10.06 -2.04 -15.58
CA LEU A 170 9.97 -3.44 -15.09
C LEU A 170 9.29 -4.35 -16.11
N ILE A 171 8.24 -3.88 -16.78
CA ILE A 171 7.56 -4.62 -17.86
C ILE A 171 8.54 -4.88 -19.02
N ASP A 172 9.30 -3.87 -19.44
CA ASP A 172 10.32 -4.00 -20.49
C ASP A 172 11.39 -5.03 -20.15
N CYS A 173 11.70 -5.20 -18.85
CA CYS A 173 12.58 -6.25 -18.35
C CYS A 173 11.89 -7.62 -18.17
N GLY A 174 10.63 -7.76 -18.52
CA GLY A 174 9.86 -9.02 -18.38
C GLY A 174 9.47 -9.35 -16.94
N ILE A 175 9.49 -8.40 -16.03
CA ILE A 175 9.10 -8.60 -14.64
C ILE A 175 7.57 -8.57 -14.52
N PRO A 176 6.93 -9.61 -13.98
CA PRO A 176 5.49 -9.63 -13.79
C PRO A 176 5.07 -8.64 -12.69
N ILE A 177 4.20 -7.69 -13.03
CA ILE A 177 3.65 -6.71 -12.10
C ILE A 177 2.13 -6.67 -12.16
N VAL A 178 1.49 -6.10 -11.14
CA VAL A 178 0.07 -5.77 -11.18
C VAL A 178 -0.16 -4.62 -12.16
N GLN A 179 -1.03 -4.83 -13.13
CA GLN A 179 -1.36 -3.85 -14.18
C GLN A 179 -2.86 -3.51 -14.15
N PRO A 180 -3.21 -2.25 -14.50
CA PRO A 180 -2.30 -1.11 -14.74
C PRO A 180 -1.58 -0.67 -13.48
N ALA A 181 -0.48 0.09 -13.61
CA ALA A 181 0.24 0.63 -12.46
C ALA A 181 -0.67 1.52 -11.60
N GLY A 182 -0.50 1.44 -10.29
CA GLY A 182 -1.23 2.25 -9.33
C GLY A 182 -0.58 3.62 -9.08
N GLY A 183 -1.05 4.33 -8.04
CA GLY A 183 -0.64 5.73 -7.78
C GLY A 183 0.63 5.90 -6.94
N HIS A 184 1.02 4.92 -6.13
CA HIS A 184 2.06 5.14 -5.11
C HIS A 184 3.16 4.08 -5.08
N ALA A 185 3.00 3.01 -5.81
CA ALA A 185 3.93 1.89 -5.80
C ALA A 185 3.77 1.05 -7.07
N VAL A 186 4.82 0.31 -7.42
CA VAL A 186 4.72 -0.81 -8.34
C VAL A 186 4.67 -2.10 -7.51
N TYR A 187 3.83 -3.04 -7.91
CA TYR A 187 3.63 -4.31 -7.21
C TYR A 187 4.10 -5.45 -8.10
N ILE A 188 5.22 -6.05 -7.74
CA ILE A 188 5.74 -7.23 -8.43
C ILE A 188 4.93 -8.44 -8.01
N ASP A 189 4.51 -9.26 -8.96
CA ASP A 189 3.88 -10.56 -8.71
C ASP A 189 4.99 -11.60 -8.44
N ALA A 190 5.40 -11.68 -7.17
CA ALA A 190 6.44 -12.59 -6.74
C ALA A 190 6.05 -14.06 -6.91
N GLY A 191 4.75 -14.38 -6.82
CA GLY A 191 4.27 -15.74 -7.07
C GLY A 191 4.46 -16.17 -8.53
N LYS A 192 4.37 -15.23 -9.49
CA LYS A 192 4.69 -15.54 -10.89
C LYS A 192 6.19 -15.49 -11.17
N LEU A 193 6.91 -14.55 -10.56
CA LEU A 193 8.36 -14.42 -10.77
C LEU A 193 9.12 -15.60 -10.20
N LEU A 194 8.72 -16.09 -9.03
CA LEU A 194 9.34 -17.19 -8.28
C LEU A 194 8.39 -18.40 -8.21
N ALA A 195 7.86 -18.83 -9.35
CA ALA A 195 6.83 -19.87 -9.42
C ALA A 195 7.27 -21.24 -8.85
N HIS A 196 8.56 -21.46 -8.64
CA HIS A 196 9.12 -22.64 -7.99
C HIS A 196 9.01 -22.61 -6.45
N ILE A 197 8.76 -21.42 -5.86
CA ILE A 197 8.59 -21.26 -4.41
C ILE A 197 7.07 -21.27 -4.11
N PRO A 198 6.54 -22.25 -3.39
CA PRO A 198 5.11 -22.32 -3.07
C PRO A 198 4.71 -21.23 -2.07
N PRO A 199 3.42 -20.81 -2.06
CA PRO A 199 2.96 -19.72 -1.18
C PRO A 199 3.25 -19.92 0.32
N GLU A 200 3.25 -21.16 0.81
CA GLU A 200 3.60 -21.53 2.19
C GLU A 200 5.07 -21.32 2.54
N GLU A 201 5.92 -21.14 1.55
CA GLU A 201 7.33 -20.79 1.68
C GLU A 201 7.62 -19.31 1.35
N PHE A 202 6.57 -18.50 1.23
CA PHE A 202 6.63 -17.03 1.16
C PHE A 202 7.51 -16.46 0.04
N PRO A 203 7.17 -16.64 -1.25
CA PRO A 203 7.95 -16.10 -2.37
C PRO A 203 8.13 -14.58 -2.30
N GLY A 204 7.16 -13.84 -1.73
CA GLY A 204 7.29 -12.40 -1.47
C GLY A 204 8.40 -12.09 -0.47
N VAL A 205 8.58 -12.89 0.58
CA VAL A 205 9.67 -12.73 1.56
C VAL A 205 11.02 -13.03 0.89
N ALA A 206 11.08 -14.07 0.06
CA ALA A 206 12.29 -14.41 -0.68
C ALA A 206 12.75 -13.24 -1.57
N LEU A 207 11.84 -12.66 -2.35
CA LEU A 207 12.16 -11.53 -3.22
C LEU A 207 12.54 -10.26 -2.44
N VAL A 208 11.84 -9.94 -1.34
CA VAL A 208 12.18 -8.78 -0.49
C VAL A 208 13.60 -8.89 0.05
N ASN A 209 13.99 -10.07 0.54
CA ASN A 209 15.33 -10.30 1.06
C ASN A 209 16.39 -10.23 -0.05
N ALA A 210 16.14 -10.86 -1.20
CA ALA A 210 17.05 -10.82 -2.33
C ALA A 210 17.32 -9.38 -2.80
N LEU A 211 16.28 -8.57 -2.98
CA LEU A 211 16.41 -7.16 -3.38
C LEU A 211 17.16 -6.32 -2.33
N TYR A 212 16.96 -6.62 -1.05
CA TYR A 212 17.66 -5.89 0.00
C TYR A 212 19.15 -6.26 0.07
N LEU A 213 19.46 -7.54 -0.02
CA LEU A 213 20.84 -8.02 0.04
C LEU A 213 21.64 -7.62 -1.21
N HIS A 214 21.01 -7.69 -2.40
CA HIS A 214 21.67 -7.38 -3.67
C HIS A 214 21.93 -5.87 -3.84
N ALA A 215 20.93 -5.05 -3.53
CA ALA A 215 20.95 -3.63 -3.92
C ALA A 215 20.50 -2.65 -2.81
N GLY A 216 20.28 -3.10 -1.59
CA GLY A 216 19.78 -2.25 -0.50
C GLY A 216 18.37 -1.73 -0.72
N ILE A 217 17.58 -2.35 -1.62
CA ILE A 217 16.22 -1.94 -1.92
C ILE A 217 15.26 -2.47 -0.87
N ARG A 218 14.74 -1.56 -0.05
CA ARG A 218 13.71 -1.89 0.93
C ARG A 218 12.33 -1.92 0.28
N SER A 219 11.73 -3.09 0.26
CA SER A 219 10.38 -3.34 -0.25
C SER A 219 9.47 -3.95 0.83
N SER A 220 8.25 -4.28 0.50
CA SER A 220 7.31 -4.89 1.45
C SER A 220 6.56 -6.05 0.80
N GLU A 221 6.55 -7.18 1.48
CA GLU A 221 5.69 -8.30 1.13
C GLU A 221 4.22 -7.94 1.38
N ILE A 222 3.33 -8.34 0.46
CA ILE A 222 1.87 -8.28 0.58
C ILE A 222 1.31 -9.57 -0.02
N GLY A 223 1.25 -10.62 0.77
CA GLY A 223 0.82 -11.94 0.33
C GLY A 223 0.47 -12.84 1.52
N SER A 224 0.87 -14.08 1.44
CA SER A 224 0.53 -15.12 2.41
C SER A 224 1.07 -14.85 3.81
N LEU A 225 2.18 -14.12 3.96
CA LEU A 225 2.65 -13.68 5.29
C LEU A 225 1.66 -12.77 5.98
N MET A 226 1.08 -11.80 5.26
CA MET A 226 0.12 -10.85 5.79
C MET A 226 -1.28 -11.45 5.93
N PHE A 227 -1.77 -12.14 4.92
CA PHE A 227 -3.18 -12.58 4.80
C PHE A 227 -3.39 -14.08 5.08
N GLY A 228 -2.32 -14.85 5.25
CA GLY A 228 -2.42 -16.31 5.41
C GLY A 228 -3.08 -16.96 4.21
N GLY A 229 -3.93 -17.97 4.45
CA GLY A 229 -4.67 -18.67 3.40
C GLY A 229 -5.71 -17.83 2.64
N ALA A 230 -5.95 -16.58 3.05
CA ALA A 230 -6.82 -15.65 2.32
C ALA A 230 -6.05 -14.81 1.28
N ALA A 231 -4.73 -14.97 1.16
CA ALA A 231 -3.95 -14.29 0.15
C ALA A 231 -4.36 -14.78 -1.26
N MET A 232 -4.72 -13.85 -2.13
CA MET A 232 -5.06 -14.14 -3.52
C MET A 232 -3.85 -14.02 -4.46
N MET A 233 -2.80 -13.35 -4.02
CA MET A 233 -1.58 -13.07 -4.77
C MET A 233 -0.39 -12.96 -3.81
N GLU A 234 0.79 -13.28 -4.30
CA GLU A 234 2.05 -13.06 -3.60
C GLU A 234 2.73 -11.83 -4.19
N LEU A 235 2.57 -10.68 -3.54
CA LEU A 235 3.03 -9.40 -4.07
C LEU A 235 4.22 -8.85 -3.28
N VAL A 236 5.11 -8.17 -4.00
CA VAL A 236 6.15 -7.32 -3.42
C VAL A 236 5.94 -5.87 -3.87
N ARG A 237 5.73 -4.99 -2.90
CA ARG A 237 5.46 -3.58 -3.13
C ARG A 237 6.75 -2.77 -3.13
N LEU A 238 7.07 -2.15 -4.25
CA LEU A 238 8.07 -1.11 -4.41
C LEU A 238 7.39 0.26 -4.22
N ALA A 239 7.33 0.73 -2.97
CA ALA A 239 6.71 2.01 -2.66
C ALA A 239 7.64 3.17 -3.05
N ILE A 240 7.13 4.11 -3.85
CA ILE A 240 7.87 5.30 -4.26
C ILE A 240 7.56 6.43 -3.28
N PRO A 241 8.55 6.91 -2.52
CA PRO A 241 8.37 8.04 -1.61
C PRO A 241 8.08 9.33 -2.38
N ARG A 242 7.33 10.24 -1.74
CA ARG A 242 6.96 11.51 -2.35
C ARG A 242 8.15 12.46 -2.41
N ARG A 243 8.39 13.10 -3.58
CA ARG A 243 9.43 14.13 -3.78
C ARG A 243 10.85 13.72 -3.37
N SER A 244 11.18 12.42 -3.39
CA SER A 244 12.48 11.93 -2.90
C SER A 244 13.34 11.27 -3.95
N LEU A 245 12.74 10.59 -4.93
CA LEU A 245 13.48 9.84 -5.94
C LEU A 245 13.49 10.60 -7.27
N THR A 246 14.63 10.56 -7.92
CA THR A 246 14.82 11.01 -9.30
C THR A 246 14.66 9.84 -10.27
N ARG A 247 14.64 10.11 -11.56
CA ARG A 247 14.60 9.09 -12.60
C ARG A 247 15.77 8.09 -12.46
N SER A 248 16.98 8.57 -12.19
CA SER A 248 18.16 7.70 -12.00
C SER A 248 18.00 6.71 -10.85
N HIS A 249 17.31 7.10 -9.77
CA HIS A 249 17.01 6.15 -8.70
C HIS A 249 15.99 5.09 -9.15
N LEU A 250 15.01 5.46 -9.99
CA LEU A 250 14.05 4.50 -10.53
C LEU A 250 14.69 3.54 -11.53
N ASP A 251 15.64 4.04 -12.35
CA ASP A 251 16.45 3.20 -13.24
C ASP A 251 17.26 2.19 -12.43
N TYR A 252 17.95 2.64 -11.37
CA TYR A 252 18.69 1.75 -10.47
C TYR A 252 17.80 0.66 -9.87
N VAL A 253 16.58 1.02 -9.44
CA VAL A 253 15.62 0.04 -8.90
C VAL A 253 15.23 -0.98 -9.98
N ALA A 254 14.91 -0.51 -11.19
CA ALA A 254 14.50 -1.41 -12.28
C ALA A 254 15.61 -2.37 -12.70
N GLU A 255 16.85 -1.86 -12.82
CA GLU A 255 18.04 -2.64 -13.16
C GLU A 255 18.32 -3.69 -12.08
N SER A 256 18.32 -3.29 -10.80
CA SER A 256 18.54 -4.23 -9.69
C SER A 256 17.49 -5.32 -9.60
N VAL A 257 16.21 -4.99 -9.86
CA VAL A 257 15.15 -6.01 -9.91
C VAL A 257 15.38 -6.98 -11.07
N ALA A 258 15.81 -6.47 -12.23
CA ALA A 258 16.12 -7.31 -13.38
C ALA A 258 17.32 -8.23 -13.11
N GLU A 259 18.37 -7.73 -12.44
CA GLU A 259 19.52 -8.53 -12.04
C GLU A 259 19.13 -9.67 -11.08
N VAL A 260 18.35 -9.38 -10.03
CA VAL A 260 17.82 -10.41 -9.12
C VAL A 260 16.95 -11.43 -9.87
N ALA A 261 16.20 -10.99 -10.87
CA ALA A 261 15.35 -11.88 -11.67
C ALA A 261 16.14 -12.82 -12.60
N LEU A 262 17.38 -12.50 -12.95
CA LEU A 262 18.25 -13.42 -13.70
C LEU A 262 18.58 -14.66 -12.88
N ASP A 263 18.79 -14.49 -11.58
CA ASP A 263 19.17 -15.57 -10.66
C ASP A 263 17.96 -16.12 -9.87
N ARG A 264 16.72 -15.85 -10.34
CA ARG A 264 15.50 -16.21 -9.63
C ARG A 264 15.37 -17.66 -9.24
N ASP A 265 15.89 -18.58 -10.08
CA ASP A 265 15.80 -20.02 -9.87
C ASP A 265 16.74 -20.51 -8.74
N GLU A 266 17.69 -19.66 -8.30
CA GLU A 266 18.57 -19.90 -7.17
C GLU A 266 17.97 -19.43 -5.83
N LEU A 267 16.91 -18.63 -5.88
CA LEU A 267 16.26 -18.15 -4.67
C LEU A 267 15.46 -19.26 -4.00
N SER A 268 15.66 -19.43 -2.70
CA SER A 268 14.90 -20.37 -1.88
C SER A 268 13.78 -19.67 -1.11
N GLY A 269 12.75 -20.44 -0.78
CA GLY A 269 11.68 -20.00 0.11
C GLY A 269 12.15 -19.87 1.57
N PHE A 270 11.23 -19.52 2.44
CA PHE A 270 11.45 -19.35 3.87
C PHE A 270 10.43 -20.13 4.67
N ARG A 271 10.80 -20.55 5.88
CA ARG A 271 9.88 -21.05 6.88
C ARG A 271 9.86 -20.14 8.11
N ILE A 272 8.69 -20.01 8.72
CA ILE A 272 8.54 -19.26 9.97
C ILE A 272 9.09 -20.10 11.11
N THR A 273 10.04 -19.55 11.87
CA THR A 273 10.58 -20.14 13.11
C THR A 273 9.89 -19.61 14.34
N TYR A 274 9.38 -18.38 14.27
CA TYR A 274 8.56 -17.77 15.31
C TYR A 274 7.53 -16.82 14.68
N ALA A 275 6.30 -16.86 15.17
CA ALA A 275 5.28 -15.88 14.85
C ALA A 275 4.46 -15.52 16.09
N PRO A 276 4.22 -14.22 16.34
CA PRO A 276 3.28 -13.81 17.39
C PRO A 276 1.85 -14.20 16.98
N PRO A 277 0.93 -14.35 17.95
CA PRO A 277 -0.45 -14.75 17.67
C PRO A 277 -1.24 -13.72 16.84
N GLN A 278 -0.78 -12.46 16.80
CA GLN A 278 -1.38 -11.38 16.03
C GLN A 278 -0.31 -10.60 15.28
N LEU A 279 -0.67 -10.04 14.10
CA LEU A 279 0.17 -9.15 13.30
C LEU A 279 1.53 -9.76 12.94
N ARG A 280 1.56 -11.06 12.63
CA ARG A 280 2.79 -11.83 12.39
C ARG A 280 3.72 -11.22 11.35
N HIS A 281 3.18 -10.52 10.34
CA HIS A 281 3.94 -9.88 9.27
C HIS A 281 4.86 -8.75 9.72
N PHE A 282 4.74 -8.26 10.97
CA PHE A 282 5.66 -7.24 11.51
C PHE A 282 6.85 -7.83 12.26
N THR A 283 6.70 -9.01 12.87
CA THR A 283 7.68 -9.53 13.83
C THR A 283 7.96 -11.03 13.72
N ALA A 284 7.43 -11.70 12.70
CA ALA A 284 7.78 -13.08 12.43
C ALA A 284 9.28 -13.22 12.16
N GLN A 285 9.84 -14.33 12.61
CA GLN A 285 11.23 -14.73 12.34
C GLN A 285 11.24 -15.87 11.34
N PHE A 286 12.27 -15.90 10.51
CA PHE A 286 12.36 -16.81 9.38
C PHE A 286 13.72 -17.49 9.34
N GLU A 287 13.76 -18.65 8.72
CA GLU A 287 14.98 -19.27 8.22
C GLU A 287 14.76 -19.72 6.76
N PRO A 288 15.82 -19.73 5.92
CA PRO A 288 15.72 -20.23 4.55
C PRO A 288 15.35 -21.71 4.54
N VAL A 289 14.55 -22.12 3.56
CA VAL A 289 14.35 -23.53 3.23
C VAL A 289 15.60 -23.99 2.48
N VAL A 290 16.36 -24.91 3.07
CA VAL A 290 17.57 -25.44 2.44
C VAL A 290 17.16 -26.37 1.31
N ILE A 291 17.37 -25.95 0.08
CA ILE A 291 17.30 -26.84 -1.09
C ILE A 291 18.56 -27.70 -1.00
N LEU A 292 18.41 -28.96 -0.64
CA LEU A 292 19.51 -29.93 -0.77
C LEU A 292 19.83 -30.05 -2.27
N SER A 293 20.78 -29.25 -2.76
CA SER A 293 21.24 -29.34 -4.12
C SER A 293 21.83 -30.76 -4.35
N ARG A 294 21.40 -31.35 -5.46
CA ARG A 294 22.07 -32.55 -5.95
C ARG A 294 23.56 -32.22 -6.17
N GLU A 295 24.40 -32.97 -5.47
CA GLU A 295 25.83 -33.20 -5.71
C GLU A 295 26.58 -32.12 -6.52
N ASP A 296 27.06 -31.06 -5.83
CA ASP A 296 28.42 -30.52 -6.00
C ASP A 296 28.62 -29.38 -4.98
N GLY A 297 29.37 -29.64 -4.03
CA GLY A 297 29.85 -29.04 -2.82
C GLY A 297 30.03 -27.50 -2.75
N GLU A 298 29.04 -26.70 -2.66
CA GLU A 298 28.99 -25.45 -1.90
C GLU A 298 27.53 -24.94 -1.96
N GLY A 299 26.79 -25.01 -0.86
CA GLY A 299 25.39 -24.63 -0.81
C GLY A 299 25.20 -23.10 -0.67
N PRO A 300 24.04 -22.55 -1.05
CA PRO A 300 23.75 -21.11 -0.93
C PRO A 300 23.83 -20.56 0.50
N VAL A 301 23.85 -21.43 1.52
CA VAL A 301 24.08 -21.06 2.93
C VAL A 301 25.50 -20.56 3.16
N ASP A 302 26.50 -21.05 2.41
CA ASP A 302 27.88 -20.62 2.56
C ASP A 302 28.12 -19.25 1.93
N SER A 303 27.39 -18.91 0.86
CA SER A 303 27.39 -17.59 0.26
C SER A 303 26.75 -16.56 1.19
N LEU A 304 25.63 -16.90 1.83
CA LEU A 304 24.96 -16.06 2.84
C LEU A 304 25.82 -15.85 4.10
N ARG A 305 26.52 -16.91 4.58
CA ARG A 305 27.46 -16.78 5.69
C ARG A 305 28.62 -15.87 5.36
N ARG A 306 29.22 -15.97 4.17
CA ARG A 306 30.30 -15.06 3.74
C ARG A 306 29.86 -13.59 3.72
N VAL A 307 28.64 -13.30 3.26
CA VAL A 307 28.09 -11.93 3.26
C VAL A 307 27.83 -11.44 4.69
N LEU A 308 27.28 -12.27 5.56
CA LEU A 308 27.01 -11.92 6.96
C LEU A 308 28.29 -11.74 7.78
N ASP A 309 29.35 -12.52 7.47
CA ASP A 309 30.66 -12.41 8.13
C ASP A 309 31.46 -11.17 7.66
N THR A 310 31.08 -10.54 6.54
CA THR A 310 31.70 -9.31 6.03
C THR A 310 31.02 -8.03 6.54
N VAL A 311 29.84 -8.13 7.18
CA VAL A 311 29.15 -6.97 7.76
C VAL A 311 29.73 -6.69 9.15
N PRO A 312 30.39 -5.53 9.39
CA PRO A 312 30.90 -5.19 10.72
C PRO A 312 29.74 -5.08 11.70
N SER A 313 29.89 -5.74 12.85
CA SER A 313 28.94 -5.61 13.96
C SER A 313 28.78 -4.13 14.31
N PRO A 314 27.55 -3.62 14.47
CA PRO A 314 27.34 -2.24 14.94
C PRO A 314 27.94 -2.11 16.33
N ARG A 315 28.83 -1.11 16.50
CA ARG A 315 29.36 -0.69 17.81
C ARG A 315 28.34 0.17 18.55
#